data_5e1103813942867f3f63f2bbdeb5e8f6
#
_entry.id   5e1103813942867f3f63f2bbdeb5e8f6
#
_cell.length_a   1.000
_cell.length_b   1.000
_cell.length_c   1.000
_cell.angle_alpha   90.00
_cell.angle_beta   90.00
_cell.angle_gamma   90.00
#
_symmetry.space_group_name_H-M   'P 1'
#
loop_
_entity.id
_entity.type
_entity.pdbx_description
1 polymer ?
#
loop_
_entity_poly.entity_id
_entity_poly.type
_entity_poly.pdbx_seq_one_letter_code
_entity_poly.pdbx_strand_id
1 'polypeptide(L)'
;LKNQYCQGLPQKDKQLFFLVAMPRSGNTLFASIINQNSNVVCTANSITLEIMKDLHLLKRTDVFKNYPDHKSLDNVIDAVYDNYYKNWPQQYIIDRGPVMTTGNFELMQKHYKRPFKCIVIVRDLMDVLASYIKWFENEPTAFVNRFANTIEGKLSEIMNSKGAVAKDLEAIKNAYNYPDICKFIKYDDLVSKPEQCINEVYKFLNIPYFEHQFTNLQQI
;
A
#
# COMPACT_ATOMS: atom_id res chain seq x y z
N LEU A 1 16.24 15.98 -34.29
CA LEU A 1 15.85 15.91 -32.88
C LEU A 1 16.86 15.07 -32.14
N LYS A 2 17.81 15.71 -31.47
CA LYS A 2 18.86 15.06 -30.68
C LYS A 2 18.22 14.58 -29.37
N ASN A 3 18.12 13.29 -29.16
CA ASN A 3 17.87 12.68 -27.86
C ASN A 3 19.06 13.04 -26.94
N GLN A 4 18.87 14.00 -26.06
CA GLN A 4 19.74 14.16 -24.91
C GLN A 4 19.37 13.02 -23.94
N TYR A 5 20.16 11.96 -23.97
CA TYR A 5 20.18 10.99 -22.88
C TYR A 5 20.57 11.72 -21.59
N CYS A 6 19.64 11.84 -20.66
CA CYS A 6 19.95 12.24 -19.32
C CYS A 6 20.99 11.24 -18.78
N GLN A 7 22.23 11.69 -18.65
CA GLN A 7 23.25 10.96 -17.88
C GLN A 7 22.73 10.87 -16.45
N GLY A 8 22.27 9.67 -16.07
CA GLY A 8 21.71 9.41 -14.77
C GLY A 8 22.74 9.73 -13.68
N LEU A 9 22.34 10.56 -12.74
CA LEU A 9 22.97 10.60 -11.42
C LEU A 9 23.05 9.15 -10.90
N PRO A 10 24.13 8.79 -10.15
CA PRO A 10 24.25 7.44 -9.60
C PRO A 10 22.94 7.10 -8.87
N GLN A 11 22.30 6.01 -9.31
CA GLN A 11 21.00 5.60 -8.84
C GLN A 11 21.18 5.20 -7.37
N LYS A 12 20.80 6.08 -6.44
CA LYS A 12 20.73 5.73 -5.02
C LYS A 12 19.82 4.52 -4.90
N ASP A 13 20.27 3.50 -4.17
CA ASP A 13 19.45 2.30 -3.92
C ASP A 13 18.10 2.73 -3.34
N LYS A 14 17.03 2.40 -4.05
CA LYS A 14 15.68 2.70 -3.60
C LYS A 14 15.33 1.88 -2.37
N GLN A 15 14.71 2.54 -1.40
CA GLN A 15 14.18 1.88 -0.22
C GLN A 15 12.66 1.82 -0.32
N LEU A 16 12.13 0.61 -0.24
CA LEU A 16 10.70 0.37 -0.29
C LEU A 16 10.19 0.01 1.10
N PHE A 17 9.07 0.61 1.42
CA PHE A 17 8.27 0.38 2.61
C PHE A 17 6.83 0.12 2.19
N PHE A 18 6.00 -0.31 3.11
CA PHE A 18 4.63 -0.67 2.81
C PHE A 18 3.64 0.10 3.69
N LEU A 19 2.45 0.35 3.15
CA LEU A 19 1.34 0.93 3.89
C LEU A 19 0.14 -0.01 3.81
N VAL A 20 -0.31 -0.44 4.98
CA VAL A 20 -1.55 -1.21 5.16
C VAL A 20 -2.56 -0.36 5.91
N ALA A 21 -3.72 -0.17 5.33
CA ALA A 21 -4.81 0.53 5.99
C ALA A 21 -6.13 0.28 5.26
N MET A 22 -7.20 0.14 6.00
CA MET A 22 -8.54 0.10 5.39
C MET A 22 -8.78 1.38 4.57
N PRO A 23 -9.48 1.32 3.45
CA PRO A 23 -9.98 2.53 2.81
C PRO A 23 -10.77 3.37 3.83
N ARG A 24 -10.78 4.67 3.67
CA ARG A 24 -11.42 5.62 4.61
C ARG A 24 -10.76 5.73 6.00
N SER A 25 -9.56 5.19 6.18
CA SER A 25 -8.79 5.26 7.44
C SER A 25 -7.71 6.36 7.44
N GLY A 26 -7.80 7.38 6.57
CA GLY A 26 -6.84 8.48 6.54
C GLY A 26 -5.64 8.27 5.61
N ASN A 27 -5.72 7.31 4.69
CA ASN A 27 -4.65 7.03 3.72
C ASN A 27 -4.26 8.26 2.89
N THR A 28 -5.27 8.99 2.39
CA THR A 28 -5.06 10.21 1.61
C THR A 28 -4.40 11.29 2.46
N LEU A 29 -4.84 11.48 3.71
CA LEU A 29 -4.24 12.42 4.64
C LEU A 29 -2.76 12.09 4.88
N PHE A 30 -2.46 10.83 5.21
CA PHE A 30 -1.09 10.36 5.40
C PHE A 30 -0.23 10.60 4.15
N ALA A 31 -0.73 10.18 2.98
CA ALA A 31 -0.01 10.37 1.71
C ALA A 31 0.20 11.86 1.39
N SER A 32 -0.80 12.73 1.61
CA SER A 32 -0.68 14.18 1.37
C SER A 32 0.38 14.84 2.26
N ILE A 33 0.56 14.35 3.49
CA ILE A 33 1.62 14.84 4.37
C ILE A 33 2.97 14.31 3.89
N ILE A 34 3.12 13.02 3.73
CA ILE A 34 4.39 12.37 3.36
C ILE A 34 4.91 12.84 2.00
N ASN A 35 4.04 13.03 1.01
CA ASN A 35 4.41 13.44 -0.34
C ASN A 35 4.88 14.91 -0.45
N GLN A 36 4.83 15.69 0.62
CA GLN A 36 5.49 16.99 0.66
C GLN A 36 7.02 16.86 0.58
N ASN A 37 7.57 15.72 1.05
CA ASN A 37 8.99 15.43 0.91
C ASN A 37 9.27 14.89 -0.50
N SER A 38 9.94 15.67 -1.34
CA SER A 38 10.26 15.30 -2.72
C SER A 38 11.09 14.02 -2.87
N ASN A 39 11.76 13.57 -1.80
CA ASN A 39 12.52 12.31 -1.79
C ASN A 39 11.66 11.09 -1.43
N VAL A 40 10.42 11.29 -1.01
CA VAL A 40 9.49 10.22 -0.59
C VAL A 40 8.27 10.24 -1.48
N VAL A 41 7.72 9.08 -1.77
CA VAL A 41 6.40 8.94 -2.36
C VAL A 41 5.61 7.86 -1.63
N CYS A 42 4.38 8.20 -1.23
CA CYS A 42 3.38 7.26 -0.77
C CYS A 42 2.36 7.07 -1.90
N THR A 43 2.24 5.85 -2.42
CA THR A 43 1.31 5.54 -3.52
C THR A 43 -0.13 5.54 -3.02
N ALA A 44 -1.07 5.94 -3.88
CA ALA A 44 -2.51 5.87 -3.55
C ALA A 44 -3.01 4.42 -3.54
N ASN A 45 -2.73 3.69 -4.60
CA ASN A 45 -2.90 2.24 -4.74
C ASN A 45 -1.79 1.75 -5.64
N SER A 46 -1.18 0.63 -5.28
CA SER A 46 -0.13 0.02 -6.08
C SER A 46 -0.62 -1.26 -6.76
N ILE A 47 -0.15 -1.47 -7.98
CA ILE A 47 -0.39 -2.71 -8.74
C ILE A 47 0.73 -3.74 -8.54
N THR A 48 1.83 -3.38 -7.90
CA THR A 48 3.03 -4.24 -7.79
C THR A 48 2.73 -5.57 -7.14
N LEU A 49 1.97 -5.57 -6.05
CA LEU A 49 1.56 -6.80 -5.37
C LEU A 49 0.67 -7.68 -6.26
N GLU A 50 -0.26 -7.08 -7.02
CA GLU A 50 -1.10 -7.84 -7.94
C GLU A 50 -0.28 -8.45 -9.07
N ILE A 51 0.70 -7.72 -9.62
CA ILE A 51 1.64 -8.27 -10.62
C ILE A 51 2.38 -9.50 -10.05
N MET A 52 2.90 -9.41 -8.83
CA MET A 52 3.57 -10.55 -8.20
C MET A 52 2.64 -11.75 -8.04
N LYS A 53 1.40 -11.53 -7.60
CA LYS A 53 0.40 -12.57 -7.45
C LYS A 53 0.05 -13.24 -8.77
N ASP A 54 -0.21 -12.43 -9.80
CA ASP A 54 -0.56 -12.93 -11.12
C ASP A 54 0.58 -13.75 -11.73
N LEU A 55 1.82 -13.27 -11.64
CA LEU A 55 2.98 -14.01 -12.06
C LEU A 55 3.12 -15.32 -11.28
N HIS A 56 2.90 -15.30 -9.96
CA HIS A 56 2.93 -16.52 -9.15
C HIS A 56 1.83 -17.52 -9.57
N LEU A 57 0.65 -17.04 -9.93
CA LEU A 57 -0.46 -17.88 -10.40
C LEU A 57 -0.19 -18.54 -11.75
N LEU A 58 0.73 -18.00 -12.58
CA LEU A 58 1.14 -18.64 -13.83
C LEU A 58 1.68 -20.06 -13.61
N LYS A 59 2.24 -20.34 -12.44
CA LYS A 59 2.70 -21.71 -12.07
C LYS A 59 1.59 -22.78 -12.11
N ARG A 60 0.33 -22.36 -12.09
CA ARG A 60 -0.85 -23.24 -12.13
C ARG A 60 -1.37 -23.47 -13.54
N THR A 61 -0.88 -22.71 -14.53
CA THR A 61 -1.34 -22.82 -15.92
C THR A 61 -0.77 -24.04 -16.60
N ASP A 62 -1.51 -24.57 -17.57
CA ASP A 62 -1.03 -25.73 -18.33
C ASP A 62 0.18 -25.43 -19.20
N VAL A 63 0.29 -24.17 -19.70
CA VAL A 63 1.49 -23.71 -20.42
C VAL A 63 2.74 -23.84 -19.57
N PHE A 64 2.67 -23.41 -18.29
CA PHE A 64 3.81 -23.52 -17.38
C PHE A 64 4.10 -25.00 -17.03
N LYS A 65 3.06 -25.82 -16.82
CA LYS A 65 3.23 -27.24 -16.49
C LYS A 65 3.85 -28.05 -17.62
N ASN A 66 3.66 -27.64 -18.88
CA ASN A 66 4.26 -28.31 -20.03
C ASN A 66 5.79 -28.16 -20.08
N TYR A 67 6.32 -27.02 -19.61
CA TYR A 67 7.76 -26.77 -19.49
C TYR A 67 8.04 -25.95 -18.22
N PRO A 68 8.03 -26.59 -17.04
CA PRO A 68 8.13 -25.89 -15.77
C PRO A 68 9.58 -25.46 -15.49
N ASP A 69 9.80 -24.15 -15.51
CA ASP A 69 11.04 -23.53 -14.99
C ASP A 69 10.69 -22.60 -13.83
N HIS A 70 10.56 -23.17 -12.64
CA HIS A 70 10.23 -22.45 -11.42
C HIS A 70 11.26 -21.38 -11.07
N LYS A 71 12.56 -21.65 -11.31
CA LYS A 71 13.64 -20.71 -10.96
C LYS A 71 13.58 -19.45 -11.82
N SER A 72 13.40 -19.62 -13.13
CA SER A 72 13.29 -18.47 -14.05
C SER A 72 12.07 -17.62 -13.73
N LEU A 73 10.92 -18.25 -13.46
CA LEU A 73 9.72 -17.50 -13.09
C LEU A 73 9.87 -16.83 -11.71
N ASP A 74 10.49 -17.49 -10.72
CA ASP A 74 10.78 -16.88 -9.41
C ASP A 74 11.73 -15.68 -9.57
N ASN A 75 12.73 -15.71 -10.43
CA ASN A 75 13.60 -14.57 -10.72
C ASN A 75 12.80 -13.36 -11.28
N VAL A 76 11.80 -13.61 -12.13
CA VAL A 76 10.93 -12.53 -12.65
C VAL A 76 10.10 -11.93 -11.52
N ILE A 77 9.53 -12.77 -10.65
CA ILE A 77 8.72 -12.31 -9.50
C ILE A 77 9.59 -11.52 -8.52
N ASP A 78 10.79 -12.00 -8.20
CA ASP A 78 11.74 -11.33 -7.30
C ASP A 78 12.12 -9.93 -7.80
N ALA A 79 12.11 -9.72 -9.12
CA ALA A 79 12.49 -8.47 -9.76
C ALA A 79 11.33 -7.45 -9.91
N VAL A 80 10.08 -7.79 -9.54
CA VAL A 80 8.92 -6.94 -9.79
C VAL A 80 9.07 -5.56 -9.17
N TYR A 81 9.32 -5.49 -7.87
CA TYR A 81 9.43 -4.21 -7.16
C TYR A 81 10.59 -3.36 -7.69
N ASP A 82 11.73 -3.97 -7.95
CA ASP A 82 12.93 -3.28 -8.41
C ASP A 82 12.72 -2.64 -9.78
N ASN A 83 12.12 -3.40 -10.69
CA ASN A 83 11.90 -2.91 -12.04
C ASN A 83 10.72 -1.95 -12.12
N TYR A 84 9.66 -2.17 -11.34
CA TYR A 84 8.50 -1.28 -11.35
C TYR A 84 8.85 0.15 -10.93
N TYR A 85 9.60 0.30 -9.84
CA TYR A 85 9.98 1.59 -9.31
C TYR A 85 11.32 2.13 -9.83
N LYS A 86 11.98 1.43 -10.74
CA LYS A 86 13.33 1.75 -11.22
C LYS A 86 13.49 3.20 -11.66
N ASN A 87 12.54 3.72 -12.42
CA ASN A 87 12.62 5.05 -13.04
C ASN A 87 11.92 6.14 -12.23
N TRP A 88 11.40 5.84 -11.03
CA TRP A 88 10.79 6.84 -10.18
C TRP A 88 11.88 7.73 -9.58
N PRO A 89 11.66 9.06 -9.48
CA PRO A 89 12.70 9.97 -8.98
C PRO A 89 12.95 9.84 -7.47
N GLN A 90 11.95 9.40 -6.70
CA GLN A 90 12.04 9.31 -5.24
C GLN A 90 12.95 8.18 -4.79
N GLN A 91 13.73 8.44 -3.74
CA GLN A 91 14.58 7.44 -3.08
C GLN A 91 13.76 6.50 -2.19
N TYR A 92 12.74 7.04 -1.49
CA TYR A 92 11.92 6.30 -0.54
C TYR A 92 10.52 6.14 -1.10
N ILE A 93 10.05 4.90 -1.17
CA ILE A 93 8.74 4.56 -1.72
C ILE A 93 7.95 3.84 -0.63
N ILE A 94 6.77 4.35 -0.32
CA ILE A 94 5.80 3.69 0.57
C ILE A 94 4.68 3.15 -0.32
N ASP A 95 4.73 1.85 -0.56
CA ASP A 95 3.80 1.16 -1.47
C ASP A 95 2.55 0.73 -0.71
N ARG A 96 1.39 1.23 -1.12
CA ARG A 96 0.13 0.92 -0.47
C ARG A 96 -0.51 -0.33 -1.06
N GLY A 97 -0.81 -1.30 -0.20
CA GLY A 97 -1.55 -2.51 -0.55
C GLY A 97 -1.71 -3.44 0.65
N PRO A 98 -2.58 -4.45 0.57
CA PRO A 98 -2.82 -5.41 1.66
C PRO A 98 -1.71 -6.47 1.74
N VAL A 99 -0.45 -6.02 1.82
CA VAL A 99 0.74 -6.89 1.81
C VAL A 99 0.80 -7.82 3.02
N MET A 100 0.12 -7.48 4.11
CA MET A 100 0.10 -8.24 5.36
C MET A 100 -1.04 -9.25 5.46
N THR A 101 -1.91 -9.44 4.44
CA THR A 101 -2.78 -10.64 4.45
C THR A 101 -1.91 -11.89 4.45
N THR A 102 -2.37 -12.98 5.06
CA THR A 102 -1.56 -14.20 5.24
C THR A 102 -0.90 -14.64 3.94
N GLY A 103 -1.68 -14.81 2.87
CA GLY A 103 -1.14 -15.28 1.58
C GLY A 103 -0.23 -14.25 0.88
N ASN A 104 -0.51 -12.95 1.01
CA ASN A 104 0.35 -11.93 0.43
C ASN A 104 1.67 -11.82 1.19
N PHE A 105 1.63 -11.93 2.51
CA PHE A 105 2.84 -11.87 3.33
C PHE A 105 3.75 -13.08 3.08
N GLU A 106 3.18 -14.29 2.96
CA GLU A 106 3.94 -15.47 2.54
C GLU A 106 4.61 -15.27 1.16
N LEU A 107 3.89 -14.70 0.20
CA LEU A 107 4.44 -14.36 -1.11
C LEU A 107 5.58 -13.35 -0.99
N MET A 108 5.38 -12.30 -0.17
CA MET A 108 6.41 -11.29 0.08
C MET A 108 7.63 -11.89 0.78
N GLN A 109 7.46 -12.72 1.80
CA GLN A 109 8.58 -13.41 2.47
C GLN A 109 9.37 -14.27 1.51
N LYS A 110 8.71 -14.91 0.55
CA LYS A 110 9.38 -15.74 -0.46
C LYS A 110 10.16 -14.93 -1.48
N HIS A 111 9.60 -13.82 -1.98
CA HIS A 111 10.10 -13.12 -3.16
C HIS A 111 10.75 -11.76 -2.88
N TYR A 112 10.36 -11.08 -1.80
CA TYR A 112 10.94 -9.80 -1.41
C TYR A 112 12.14 -10.00 -0.48
N LYS A 113 13.36 -9.97 -1.04
CA LYS A 113 14.61 -10.35 -0.36
C LYS A 113 15.27 -9.21 0.44
N ARG A 114 14.52 -8.17 0.80
CA ARG A 114 15.01 -6.98 1.50
C ARG A 114 14.38 -6.83 2.88
N PRO A 115 14.94 -5.96 3.76
CA PRO A 115 14.28 -5.60 5.01
C PRO A 115 12.85 -5.10 4.75
N PHE A 116 11.89 -5.68 5.46
CA PHE A 116 10.48 -5.35 5.34
C PHE A 116 10.08 -4.41 6.48
N LYS A 117 9.51 -3.25 6.15
CA LYS A 117 8.88 -2.36 7.12
C LYS A 117 7.54 -1.89 6.61
N CYS A 118 6.54 -1.92 7.48
CA CYS A 118 5.17 -1.61 7.15
C CYS A 118 4.59 -0.58 8.13
N ILE A 119 3.96 0.46 7.60
CA ILE A 119 3.10 1.36 8.35
C ILE A 119 1.68 0.81 8.31
N VAL A 120 1.04 0.75 9.46
CA VAL A 120 -0.32 0.24 9.60
C VAL A 120 -1.21 1.33 10.20
N ILE A 121 -2.12 1.89 9.40
CA ILE A 121 -3.07 2.88 9.91
C ILE A 121 -4.34 2.16 10.35
N VAL A 122 -4.72 2.36 11.61
CA VAL A 122 -5.92 1.78 12.20
C VAL A 122 -6.94 2.86 12.52
N ARG A 123 -8.20 2.57 12.21
CA ARG A 123 -9.35 3.42 12.53
C ARG A 123 -10.48 2.54 13.03
N ASP A 124 -11.34 3.09 13.87
CA ASP A 124 -12.55 2.39 14.29
C ASP A 124 -13.35 1.91 13.07
N LEU A 125 -13.79 0.65 13.11
CA LEU A 125 -14.47 0.03 11.97
C LEU A 125 -15.82 0.70 11.70
N MET A 126 -16.54 1.11 12.73
CA MET A 126 -17.85 1.79 12.58
C MET A 126 -17.68 3.14 11.91
N ASP A 127 -16.62 3.87 12.23
CA ASP A 127 -16.29 5.14 11.57
C ASP A 127 -15.92 4.95 10.11
N VAL A 128 -15.19 3.87 9.79
CA VAL A 128 -14.86 3.50 8.41
C VAL A 128 -16.15 3.21 7.64
N LEU A 129 -17.04 2.38 8.19
CA LEU A 129 -18.32 2.04 7.55
C LEU A 129 -19.24 3.27 7.40
N ALA A 130 -19.33 4.13 8.41
CA ALA A 130 -20.09 5.40 8.33
C ALA A 130 -19.53 6.31 7.23
N SER A 131 -18.20 6.38 7.08
CA SER A 131 -17.56 7.12 5.99
C SER A 131 -17.84 6.53 4.61
N TYR A 132 -17.98 5.21 4.51
CA TYR A 132 -18.40 4.54 3.28
C TYR A 132 -19.84 4.84 2.91
N ILE A 133 -20.77 4.83 3.88
CA ILE A 133 -22.19 5.16 3.64
C ILE A 133 -22.29 6.56 3.05
N LYS A 134 -21.62 7.55 3.65
CA LYS A 134 -21.59 8.92 3.11
C LYS A 134 -21.02 8.97 1.69
N TRP A 135 -20.00 8.19 1.40
CA TRP A 135 -19.42 8.13 0.06
C TRP A 135 -20.38 7.50 -0.95
N PHE A 136 -21.08 6.42 -0.60
CA PHE A 136 -22.08 5.79 -1.48
C PHE A 136 -23.24 6.74 -1.83
N GLU A 137 -23.65 7.59 -0.89
CA GLU A 137 -24.71 8.57 -1.09
C GLU A 137 -24.26 9.73 -2.00
N ASN A 138 -23.02 10.17 -1.86
CA ASN A 138 -22.48 11.32 -2.58
C ASN A 138 -21.82 10.97 -3.92
N GLU A 139 -21.56 9.69 -4.19
CA GLU A 139 -20.89 9.22 -5.40
C GLU A 139 -21.73 8.15 -6.11
N PRO A 140 -22.67 8.56 -6.99
CA PRO A 140 -23.56 7.60 -7.67
C PRO A 140 -22.83 6.58 -8.53
N THR A 141 -21.61 6.90 -8.98
CA THR A 141 -20.78 6.01 -9.81
C THR A 141 -19.96 5.01 -8.98
N ALA A 142 -20.03 5.07 -7.64
CA ALA A 142 -19.34 4.11 -6.78
C ALA A 142 -19.68 2.68 -7.19
N PHE A 143 -18.65 1.84 -7.32
CA PHE A 143 -18.78 0.48 -7.87
C PHE A 143 -19.83 -0.38 -7.14
N VAL A 144 -19.97 -0.19 -5.82
CA VAL A 144 -20.95 -0.93 -5.00
C VAL A 144 -22.39 -0.62 -5.37
N ASN A 145 -22.67 0.56 -5.93
CA ASN A 145 -24.00 0.94 -6.39
C ASN A 145 -24.49 0.08 -7.58
N ARG A 146 -23.57 -0.65 -8.23
CA ARG A 146 -23.89 -1.61 -9.31
C ARG A 146 -24.34 -2.97 -8.78
N PHE A 147 -24.02 -3.30 -7.53
CA PHE A 147 -24.23 -4.62 -6.94
C PHE A 147 -25.35 -4.65 -5.90
N ALA A 148 -25.65 -3.52 -5.28
CA ALA A 148 -26.66 -3.45 -4.24
C ALA A 148 -27.38 -2.09 -4.22
N ASN A 149 -28.68 -2.11 -3.95
CA ASN A 149 -29.51 -0.92 -3.85
C ASN A 149 -29.75 -0.48 -2.39
N THR A 150 -29.47 -1.34 -1.41
CA THR A 150 -29.62 -1.04 0.01
C THR A 150 -28.27 -0.80 0.68
N ILE A 151 -28.26 -0.05 1.78
CA ILE A 151 -27.06 0.20 2.58
C ILE A 151 -26.47 -1.12 3.08
N GLU A 152 -27.28 -2.02 3.60
CA GLU A 152 -26.88 -3.32 4.10
C GLU A 152 -26.22 -4.17 2.99
N GLY A 153 -26.82 -4.17 1.80
CA GLY A 153 -26.25 -4.87 0.65
C GLY A 153 -24.88 -4.29 0.24
N LYS A 154 -24.74 -2.96 0.20
CA LYS A 154 -23.48 -2.29 -0.12
C LYS A 154 -22.40 -2.58 0.92
N LEU A 155 -22.75 -2.53 2.22
CA LEU A 155 -21.84 -2.87 3.31
C LEU A 155 -21.43 -4.36 3.24
N SER A 156 -22.37 -5.26 2.91
CA SER A 156 -22.06 -6.66 2.71
C SER A 156 -21.03 -6.88 1.60
N GLU A 157 -21.11 -6.12 0.50
CA GLU A 157 -20.14 -6.22 -0.59
C GLU A 157 -18.72 -5.82 -0.18
N ILE A 158 -18.54 -4.77 0.62
CA ILE A 158 -17.21 -4.34 1.07
C ILE A 158 -16.66 -5.18 2.23
N MET A 159 -17.56 -5.85 2.98
CA MET A 159 -17.22 -6.66 4.15
C MET A 159 -17.09 -8.16 3.85
N ASN A 160 -17.51 -8.63 2.67
CA ASN A 160 -17.32 -10.03 2.31
C ASN A 160 -15.84 -10.38 2.16
N SER A 161 -15.48 -11.66 2.15
CA SER A 161 -14.08 -12.13 2.14
C SER A 161 -13.23 -11.62 0.97
N LYS A 162 -13.84 -11.13 -0.10
CA LYS A 162 -13.18 -10.51 -1.26
C LYS A 162 -13.25 -8.99 -1.23
N GLY A 163 -14.02 -8.43 -0.30
CA GLY A 163 -14.24 -7.00 -0.16
C GLY A 163 -13.00 -6.26 0.35
N ALA A 164 -12.90 -4.98 0.01
CA ALA A 164 -11.75 -4.17 0.35
C ALA A 164 -11.55 -4.03 1.86
N VAL A 165 -12.64 -3.85 2.63
CA VAL A 165 -12.55 -3.70 4.10
C VAL A 165 -12.09 -5.00 4.76
N ALA A 166 -12.65 -6.15 4.35
CA ALA A 166 -12.30 -7.43 4.95
C ALA A 166 -10.84 -7.82 4.71
N LYS A 167 -10.33 -7.63 3.49
CA LYS A 167 -8.91 -7.90 3.15
C LYS A 167 -7.95 -7.04 3.96
N ASP A 168 -8.23 -5.74 4.03
CA ASP A 168 -7.36 -4.83 4.78
C ASP A 168 -7.46 -5.09 6.30
N LEU A 169 -8.63 -5.46 6.81
CA LEU A 169 -8.80 -5.87 8.21
C LEU A 169 -8.02 -7.16 8.52
N GLU A 170 -8.02 -8.14 7.62
CA GLU A 170 -7.18 -9.33 7.73
C GLU A 170 -5.69 -8.94 7.79
N ALA A 171 -5.26 -8.06 6.87
CA ALA A 171 -3.88 -7.59 6.83
C ALA A 171 -3.48 -6.86 8.13
N ILE A 172 -4.36 -5.99 8.66
CA ILE A 172 -4.14 -5.30 9.94
C ILE A 172 -4.03 -6.31 11.09
N LYS A 173 -4.95 -7.29 11.16
CA LYS A 173 -4.91 -8.34 12.20
C LYS A 173 -3.62 -9.15 12.14
N ASN A 174 -3.20 -9.56 10.95
CA ASN A 174 -1.96 -10.30 10.79
C ASN A 174 -0.72 -9.47 11.17
N ALA A 175 -0.72 -8.16 10.86
CA ALA A 175 0.37 -7.26 11.20
C ALA A 175 0.66 -7.18 12.72
N TYR A 176 -0.33 -7.42 13.59
CA TYR A 176 -0.13 -7.49 15.04
C TYR A 176 0.84 -8.59 15.47
N ASN A 177 1.01 -9.62 14.68
CA ASN A 177 1.95 -10.71 14.98
C ASN A 177 3.41 -10.33 14.64
N TYR A 178 3.63 -9.15 14.04
CA TYR A 178 4.94 -8.72 13.54
C TYR A 178 5.30 -7.29 14.00
N PRO A 179 5.36 -7.03 15.33
CA PRO A 179 5.59 -5.68 15.88
C PRO A 179 6.95 -5.09 15.49
N ASP A 180 7.96 -5.92 15.23
CA ASP A 180 9.31 -5.46 14.87
C ASP A 180 9.39 -4.84 13.47
N ILE A 181 8.48 -5.24 12.58
CA ILE A 181 8.43 -4.77 11.19
C ILE A 181 7.20 -3.92 10.89
N CYS A 182 6.26 -3.78 11.83
CA CYS A 182 5.02 -3.04 11.66
C CYS A 182 4.90 -1.90 12.68
N LYS A 183 4.77 -0.66 12.21
CA LYS A 183 4.46 0.50 13.04
C LYS A 183 2.99 0.84 12.91
N PHE A 184 2.26 0.75 14.02
CA PHE A 184 0.84 1.12 14.08
C PHE A 184 0.65 2.60 14.36
N ILE A 185 -0.27 3.21 13.63
CA ILE A 185 -0.72 4.60 13.78
C ILE A 185 -2.24 4.58 13.93
N LYS A 186 -2.77 5.24 14.95
CA LYS A 186 -4.20 5.49 15.06
C LYS A 186 -4.58 6.68 14.18
N TYR A 187 -5.70 6.57 13.48
CA TYR A 187 -6.24 7.67 12.68
C TYR A 187 -6.45 8.94 13.52
N ASP A 188 -6.97 8.79 14.75
CA ASP A 188 -7.23 9.91 15.64
C ASP A 188 -5.94 10.63 16.06
N ASP A 189 -4.85 9.89 16.28
CA ASP A 189 -3.54 10.48 16.57
C ASP A 189 -2.98 11.19 15.33
N LEU A 190 -3.14 10.61 14.13
CA LEU A 190 -2.72 11.23 12.87
C LEU A 190 -3.44 12.57 12.62
N VAL A 191 -4.71 12.68 13.04
CA VAL A 191 -5.50 13.92 12.90
C VAL A 191 -5.18 14.93 14.01
N SER A 192 -5.08 14.48 15.27
CA SER A 192 -4.92 15.37 16.42
C SER A 192 -3.47 15.75 16.72
N LYS A 193 -2.50 14.89 16.35
CA LYS A 193 -1.06 15.04 16.63
C LYS A 193 -0.22 14.66 15.41
N PRO A 194 -0.49 15.22 14.21
CA PRO A 194 0.11 14.77 12.97
C PRO A 194 1.64 14.85 12.99
N GLU A 195 2.21 15.92 13.53
CA GLU A 195 3.66 16.10 13.61
C GLU A 195 4.33 14.97 14.40
N GLN A 196 3.79 14.64 15.58
CA GLN A 196 4.32 13.54 16.39
C GLN A 196 4.25 12.22 15.64
N CYS A 197 3.09 11.90 15.03
CA CYS A 197 2.90 10.67 14.27
C CYS A 197 3.88 10.55 13.10
N ILE A 198 4.05 11.62 12.34
CA ILE A 198 4.95 11.61 11.17
C ILE A 198 6.41 11.50 11.61
N ASN A 199 6.82 12.19 12.68
CA ASN A 199 8.16 12.04 13.24
C ASN A 199 8.47 10.60 13.67
N GLU A 200 7.49 9.92 14.29
CA GLU A 200 7.66 8.52 14.66
C GLU A 200 7.75 7.60 13.43
N VAL A 201 7.02 7.90 12.35
CA VAL A 201 7.13 7.18 11.08
C VAL A 201 8.53 7.33 10.50
N TYR A 202 9.04 8.55 10.38
CA TYR A 202 10.39 8.81 9.86
C TYR A 202 11.46 8.09 10.66
N LYS A 203 11.38 8.13 12.00
CA LYS A 203 12.28 7.37 12.88
C LYS A 203 12.19 5.87 12.63
N PHE A 204 10.98 5.32 12.57
CA PHE A 204 10.77 3.90 12.34
C PHE A 204 11.31 3.45 10.97
N LEU A 205 11.05 4.21 9.91
CA LEU A 205 11.52 3.91 8.56
C LEU A 205 13.02 4.19 8.39
N ASN A 206 13.63 4.94 9.31
CA ASN A 206 15.01 5.43 9.22
C ASN A 206 15.21 6.33 7.97
N ILE A 207 14.25 7.23 7.76
CA ILE A 207 14.29 8.25 6.71
C ILE A 207 14.75 9.57 7.35
N PRO A 208 15.62 10.37 6.69
CA PRO A 208 15.98 11.69 7.17
C PRO A 208 14.77 12.58 7.40
N TYR A 209 14.76 13.32 8.52
CA TYR A 209 13.65 14.19 8.86
C TYR A 209 13.41 15.26 7.77
N PHE A 210 12.13 15.54 7.56
CA PHE A 210 11.64 16.61 6.69
C PHE A 210 10.58 17.42 7.43
N GLU A 211 10.65 18.74 7.34
CA GLU A 211 9.67 19.63 7.96
C GLU A 211 8.40 19.69 7.12
N HIS A 212 7.31 19.19 7.68
CA HIS A 212 6.01 19.10 7.01
C HIS A 212 5.10 20.27 7.42
N GLN A 213 4.20 20.66 6.51
CA GLN A 213 3.06 21.51 6.82
C GLN A 213 1.84 20.62 7.13
N PHE A 214 1.15 20.92 8.23
CA PHE A 214 0.00 20.13 8.69
C PHE A 214 -1.34 20.84 8.51
N THR A 215 -1.33 22.08 8.01
CA THR A 215 -2.50 22.90 7.71
C THR A 215 -2.61 23.11 6.20
N ASN A 216 -3.85 23.26 5.69
CA ASN A 216 -4.14 23.48 4.26
C ASN A 216 -3.53 22.41 3.33
N LEU A 217 -3.64 21.15 3.72
CA LEU A 217 -3.12 20.03 2.95
C LEU A 217 -3.87 19.91 1.61
N GLN A 218 -3.13 19.95 0.51
CA GLN A 218 -3.69 19.63 -0.80
C GLN A 218 -3.84 18.11 -0.89
N GLN A 219 -5.04 17.66 -1.24
CA GLN A 219 -5.25 16.24 -1.57
C GLN A 219 -4.59 15.97 -2.93
N ILE A 220 -3.71 14.97 -2.94
CA ILE A 220 -3.03 14.48 -4.14
C ILE A 220 -3.80 13.28 -4.68
#